data_bcd98c7f9c5ed5771b48071f0724adb3
#
_entry.id   bcd98c7f9c5ed5771b48071f0724adb3
#
_cell.length_a   1.000
_cell.length_b   1.000
_cell.length_c   1.000
_cell.angle_alpha   90.00
_cell.angle_beta   90.00
_cell.angle_gamma   90.00
#
_symmetry.space_group_name_H-M   'P 1'
#
loop_
_entity.id
_entity.type
_entity.pdbx_description
1 polymer ?
#
loop_
_entity_poly.entity_id
_entity_poly.type
_entity_poly.pdbx_seq_one_letter_code
_entity_poly.pdbx_strand_id
1 'polypeptide(L)'
;MEVRPPTQLHITNVLRRLGADDVVRQALKRLFVLQEGDRQIKCAEEVSLINASFWRNERGAHPHPVAWRINFSRARQLEGECRIEGAIKVQVQLGLRELGEEAQVVIRSNEVWLVHRPHTSRPSDAPLASSSCAEDTPPMSLSLPTATDSRALAGWLRNVTPVDRVGVEERVAALKTRSIKKSTKVWALRLAISMCDLTTLEGKDTPGKIRQLAAKAARPHPGNSDVPSVAALCCYPDLVSVAKEALAGSGVKVAAVATAFPSGRSWIDLKIAETKHAVAAGADEIDMVIDRGAFLAGGYAKVWDEIVAVKDACGPAHLKVILETGELGSYDEVRRASALAIAAGADFIKTSTGKVTPAATLPVTLVMLEAIREHWNATGRVVGMKPAGGIRTAKEAIQYLVVLHETLGPAWMTPDRFRFGASSLLNDLLMQLEKEATGAYADPDDFTLD
;
A
#
# COMPACT_ATOMS: atom_id res chain seq x y z
N MET A 1 -26.33 -38.82 0.58
CA MET A 1 -25.33 -38.93 -0.50
C MET A 1 -23.99 -38.59 0.14
N GLU A 2 -23.24 -39.63 0.50
CA GLU A 2 -21.92 -39.45 1.15
C GLU A 2 -20.93 -38.92 0.10
N VAL A 3 -20.38 -37.74 0.36
CA VAL A 3 -19.29 -37.17 -0.44
C VAL A 3 -17.99 -37.77 0.07
N ARG A 4 -17.37 -38.61 -0.72
CA ARG A 4 -16.05 -39.16 -0.43
C ARG A 4 -14.98 -38.09 -0.44
N PRO A 5 -13.99 -38.11 0.48
CA PRO A 5 -12.87 -37.16 0.46
C PRO A 5 -12.05 -37.31 -0.83
N PRO A 6 -11.37 -36.26 -1.29
CA PRO A 6 -10.56 -36.32 -2.51
C PRO A 6 -9.47 -37.34 -2.36
N THR A 7 -9.54 -38.37 -3.20
CA THR A 7 -8.66 -39.54 -3.13
C THR A 7 -7.21 -39.13 -3.44
N GLN A 8 -6.24 -39.80 -2.85
CA GLN A 8 -4.81 -39.73 -3.07
C GLN A 8 -4.43 -39.64 -4.57
N LEU A 9 -5.29 -40.14 -5.45
CA LEU A 9 -5.18 -40.05 -6.91
C LEU A 9 -5.27 -38.62 -7.45
N HIS A 10 -6.07 -37.75 -6.81
CA HIS A 10 -6.26 -36.36 -7.24
C HIS A 10 -5.00 -35.52 -6.94
N ILE A 11 -4.41 -35.70 -5.76
CA ILE A 11 -3.18 -35.03 -5.34
C ILE A 11 -2.01 -35.47 -6.23
N THR A 12 -1.91 -36.75 -6.52
CA THR A 12 -0.87 -37.32 -7.39
C THR A 12 -0.96 -36.79 -8.83
N ASN A 13 -2.16 -36.57 -9.36
CA ASN A 13 -2.37 -36.04 -10.70
C ASN A 13 -2.02 -34.54 -10.78
N VAL A 14 -2.30 -33.77 -9.73
CA VAL A 14 -1.91 -32.36 -9.64
C VAL A 14 -0.38 -32.23 -9.55
N LEU A 15 0.28 -33.03 -8.70
CA LEU A 15 1.75 -33.03 -8.56
C LEU A 15 2.46 -33.47 -9.85
N ARG A 16 1.88 -34.41 -10.60
CA ARG A 16 2.41 -34.84 -11.90
C ARG A 16 2.30 -33.76 -12.97
N ARG A 17 1.24 -32.95 -12.95
CA ARG A 17 1.06 -31.80 -13.87
C ARG A 17 2.00 -30.64 -13.55
N LEU A 18 2.46 -30.51 -12.31
CA LEU A 18 3.36 -29.45 -11.87
C LEU A 18 4.84 -29.71 -12.19
N GLY A 19 5.21 -30.89 -12.71
CA GLY A 19 6.62 -31.24 -12.96
C GLY A 19 7.51 -31.17 -11.72
N ALA A 20 6.92 -31.32 -10.53
CA ALA A 20 7.62 -31.22 -9.26
C ALA A 20 8.58 -32.40 -9.06
N ASP A 21 9.80 -32.13 -8.56
CA ASP A 21 10.75 -33.15 -8.17
C ASP A 21 10.16 -34.10 -7.14
N ASP A 22 10.65 -35.36 -7.12
CA ASP A 22 10.12 -36.40 -6.25
C ASP A 22 10.23 -36.05 -4.76
N VAL A 23 11.20 -35.23 -4.38
CA VAL A 23 11.37 -34.71 -3.01
C VAL A 23 10.24 -33.77 -2.62
N VAL A 24 9.85 -32.86 -3.49
CA VAL A 24 8.72 -31.92 -3.25
C VAL A 24 7.40 -32.70 -3.24
N ARG A 25 7.24 -33.72 -4.08
CA ARG A 25 6.07 -34.63 -4.06
C ARG A 25 5.96 -35.39 -2.75
N GLN A 26 7.07 -35.92 -2.21
CA GLN A 26 7.06 -36.62 -0.92
C GLN A 26 6.79 -35.67 0.25
N ALA A 27 7.34 -34.46 0.22
CA ALA A 27 7.09 -33.44 1.23
C ALA A 27 5.61 -33.05 1.29
N LEU A 28 5.00 -32.76 0.13
CA LEU A 28 3.57 -32.43 0.05
C LEU A 28 2.67 -33.60 0.46
N LYS A 29 3.01 -34.84 0.08
CA LYS A 29 2.30 -36.05 0.55
C LYS A 29 2.35 -36.20 2.07
N ARG A 30 3.49 -35.91 2.71
CA ARG A 30 3.63 -35.99 4.17
C ARG A 30 2.85 -34.85 4.87
N LEU A 31 2.79 -33.66 4.28
CA LEU A 31 2.02 -32.52 4.80
C LEU A 31 0.53 -32.86 4.87
N PHE A 32 0.00 -33.50 3.84
CA PHE A 32 -1.41 -33.93 3.79
C PHE A 32 -1.71 -35.13 4.70
N VAL A 33 -0.75 -36.05 4.91
CA VAL A 33 -0.91 -37.21 5.82
C VAL A 33 -0.86 -36.78 7.30
N LEU A 34 -0.07 -35.75 7.64
CA LEU A 34 -0.02 -35.21 9.01
C LEU A 34 -1.30 -34.46 9.40
N GLN A 35 -2.08 -33.99 8.44
CA GLN A 35 -3.40 -33.38 8.70
C GLN A 35 -4.51 -34.40 8.97
N GLU A 36 -4.38 -35.64 8.52
CA GLU A 36 -5.35 -36.71 8.81
C GLU A 36 -5.22 -37.30 10.23
N GLY A 37 -4.11 -37.06 10.93
CA GLY A 37 -3.80 -37.64 12.26
C GLY A 37 -4.27 -36.84 13.47
N ASP A 38 -4.61 -35.56 13.32
CA ASP A 38 -4.92 -34.68 14.44
C ASP A 38 -6.39 -34.25 14.44
N ARG A 39 -7.12 -34.70 15.44
CA ARG A 39 -8.60 -34.73 15.53
C ARG A 39 -9.30 -33.37 15.69
N GLN A 40 -8.73 -32.22 15.36
CA GLN A 40 -9.36 -30.92 15.63
C GLN A 40 -9.49 -29.96 14.47
N ILE A 41 -9.32 -30.36 13.21
CA ILE A 41 -9.59 -29.46 12.08
C ILE A 41 -10.73 -30.01 11.23
N LYS A 42 -11.95 -29.73 11.66
CA LYS A 42 -13.19 -30.00 10.88
C LYS A 42 -13.37 -29.12 9.65
N CYS A 43 -12.39 -28.30 9.28
CA CYS A 43 -12.43 -27.38 8.12
C CYS A 43 -11.60 -27.86 6.93
N ALA A 44 -11.04 -29.07 6.93
CA ALA A 44 -10.19 -29.57 5.84
C ALA A 44 -10.98 -30.20 4.67
N GLU A 45 -12.29 -30.28 4.73
CA GLU A 45 -13.07 -31.04 3.75
C GLU A 45 -13.34 -30.31 2.42
N GLU A 46 -12.97 -29.03 2.25
CA GLU A 46 -13.26 -28.28 1.02
C GLU A 46 -12.14 -27.36 0.53
N VAL A 47 -10.89 -27.79 0.54
CA VAL A 47 -9.81 -27.03 -0.10
C VAL A 47 -9.53 -27.62 -1.49
N SER A 48 -10.05 -26.98 -2.52
CA SER A 48 -9.70 -27.28 -3.91
C SER A 48 -8.45 -26.52 -4.32
N LEU A 49 -7.42 -27.23 -4.73
CA LEU A 49 -6.21 -26.67 -5.33
C LEU A 49 -6.55 -26.21 -6.75
N ILE A 50 -6.66 -24.90 -6.99
CA ILE A 50 -7.11 -24.39 -8.28
C ILE A 50 -5.96 -23.93 -9.17
N ASN A 51 -4.87 -23.39 -8.61
CA ASN A 51 -3.72 -22.98 -9.40
C ASN A 51 -2.41 -23.09 -8.63
N ALA A 52 -1.46 -23.81 -9.21
CA ALA A 52 -0.07 -23.78 -8.79
C ALA A 52 0.75 -23.24 -9.96
N SER A 53 1.52 -22.19 -9.73
CA SER A 53 2.42 -21.62 -10.72
C SER A 53 3.87 -21.83 -10.33
N PHE A 54 4.63 -22.28 -11.30
CA PHE A 54 6.08 -22.51 -11.19
C PHE A 54 6.82 -21.31 -11.78
N TRP A 55 7.77 -20.76 -11.04
CA TRP A 55 8.68 -19.75 -11.56
C TRP A 55 10.11 -20.24 -11.51
N ARG A 56 10.73 -20.41 -12.67
CA ARG A 56 12.16 -20.70 -12.81
C ARG A 56 12.83 -19.46 -13.36
N ASN A 57 13.81 -18.93 -12.67
CA ASN A 57 14.63 -17.85 -13.19
C ASN A 57 15.76 -18.42 -14.03
N GLU A 58 15.70 -18.25 -15.36
CA GLU A 58 16.69 -18.79 -16.31
C GLU A 58 17.84 -17.82 -16.59
N ARG A 59 18.42 -17.17 -15.62
CA ARG A 59 19.66 -16.41 -15.84
C ARG A 59 20.76 -16.85 -14.91
N GLY A 60 21.70 -17.57 -15.51
CA GLY A 60 23.14 -17.72 -15.32
C GLY A 60 23.73 -17.66 -13.92
N ALA A 61 24.32 -18.81 -13.51
CA ALA A 61 25.55 -18.93 -12.72
C ALA A 61 25.58 -18.45 -11.25
N HIS A 62 24.45 -18.51 -10.50
CA HIS A 62 24.49 -18.62 -9.03
C HIS A 62 23.23 -19.37 -8.56
N PRO A 63 23.32 -20.25 -7.52
CA PRO A 63 22.16 -20.98 -7.02
C PRO A 63 21.25 -20.02 -6.25
N HIS A 64 20.21 -19.50 -6.92
CA HIS A 64 19.17 -18.73 -6.27
C HIS A 64 18.12 -19.67 -5.66
N PRO A 65 17.55 -19.33 -4.49
CA PRO A 65 16.52 -20.15 -3.87
C PRO A 65 15.29 -20.26 -4.78
N VAL A 66 14.81 -21.49 -4.96
CA VAL A 66 13.60 -21.77 -5.72
C VAL A 66 12.42 -21.49 -4.80
N ALA A 67 11.60 -20.51 -5.14
CA ALA A 67 10.37 -20.21 -4.41
C ALA A 67 9.17 -20.82 -5.14
N TRP A 68 8.33 -21.58 -4.42
CA TRP A 68 7.08 -22.15 -4.91
C TRP A 68 5.91 -21.35 -4.34
N ARG A 69 4.98 -20.96 -5.18
CA ARG A 69 3.74 -20.32 -4.78
C ARG A 69 2.57 -21.24 -5.07
N ILE A 70 1.84 -21.63 -4.05
CA ILE A 70 0.62 -22.44 -4.17
C ILE A 70 -0.55 -21.56 -3.73
N ASN A 71 -1.44 -21.23 -4.65
CA ASN A 71 -2.64 -20.47 -4.37
C ASN A 71 -3.81 -21.43 -4.15
N PHE A 72 -4.52 -21.23 -3.04
CA PHE A 72 -5.74 -21.93 -2.73
C PHE A 72 -6.93 -21.01 -2.99
N SER A 73 -7.94 -21.45 -3.73
CA SER A 73 -9.21 -20.74 -3.85
C SER A 73 -10.31 -21.53 -3.19
N ARG A 74 -11.20 -20.81 -2.52
CA ARG A 74 -12.32 -21.36 -1.76
C ARG A 74 -13.46 -21.73 -2.70
N ALA A 75 -13.94 -22.96 -2.64
CA ALA A 75 -15.26 -23.32 -3.15
C ALA A 75 -16.32 -22.77 -2.16
N ARG A 76 -17.42 -22.20 -2.69
CA ARG A 76 -18.52 -21.65 -1.88
C ARG A 76 -19.12 -22.73 -1.01
N GLN A 77 -19.17 -22.48 0.28
CA GLN A 77 -20.03 -23.19 1.20
C GLN A 77 -21.26 -22.35 1.53
N LEU A 78 -22.40 -22.93 1.42
CA LEU A 78 -23.67 -22.45 1.95
C LEU A 78 -23.81 -22.99 3.38
N GLU A 79 -24.01 -22.05 4.33
CA GLU A 79 -24.36 -22.26 5.73
C GLU A 79 -23.25 -22.77 6.66
N GLY A 80 -22.49 -21.82 7.23
CA GLY A 80 -21.60 -22.03 8.36
C GLY A 80 -20.32 -21.23 8.26
N GLU A 81 -20.23 -20.13 9.01
CA GLU A 81 -19.02 -19.29 9.09
C GLU A 81 -17.85 -20.06 9.69
N CYS A 82 -16.76 -20.21 8.93
CA CYS A 82 -15.47 -20.58 9.47
C CYS A 82 -14.51 -19.37 9.30
N ARG A 83 -14.33 -18.58 10.34
CA ARG A 83 -13.29 -17.55 10.42
C ARG A 83 -11.99 -18.21 10.82
N ILE A 84 -10.97 -18.14 9.95
CA ILE A 84 -9.58 -18.36 10.36
C ILE A 84 -9.03 -17.02 10.82
N GLU A 85 -9.07 -16.76 12.11
CA GLU A 85 -8.33 -15.66 12.75
C GLU A 85 -6.99 -16.23 13.20
N GLY A 86 -5.89 -15.75 12.61
CA GLY A 86 -4.53 -16.05 13.04
C GLY A 86 -3.68 -16.73 11.98
N ALA A 87 -2.42 -16.29 11.89
CA ALA A 87 -1.42 -16.95 11.05
C ALA A 87 -1.07 -18.31 11.66
N ILE A 88 -1.41 -19.40 11.00
CA ILE A 88 -0.97 -20.74 11.40
C ILE A 88 0.50 -20.86 10.99
N LYS A 89 1.40 -20.81 11.95
CA LYS A 89 2.82 -21.04 11.77
C LYS A 89 3.04 -22.57 11.85
N VAL A 90 3.03 -23.25 10.72
CA VAL A 90 3.43 -24.65 10.66
C VAL A 90 4.93 -24.68 10.30
N GLN A 91 5.73 -25.02 11.28
CA GLN A 91 7.17 -25.25 11.08
C GLN A 91 7.35 -26.72 10.70
N VAL A 92 7.52 -26.99 9.42
CA VAL A 92 7.88 -28.34 8.96
C VAL A 92 9.39 -28.37 8.78
N GLN A 93 10.06 -29.06 9.69
CA GLN A 93 11.48 -29.33 9.59
C GLN A 93 11.63 -30.54 8.66
N LEU A 94 11.87 -30.25 7.38
CA LEU A 94 12.23 -31.28 6.40
C LEU A 94 13.74 -31.49 6.49
N GLY A 95 14.14 -32.49 7.24
CA GLY A 95 15.54 -32.97 7.22
C GLY A 95 15.82 -33.64 5.89
N LEU A 96 16.32 -32.93 4.93
CA LEU A 96 16.86 -33.46 3.68
C LEU A 96 18.28 -34.00 3.95
N ARG A 97 18.36 -35.17 4.59
CA ARG A 97 19.65 -35.77 4.98
C ARG A 97 20.60 -36.07 3.79
N GLU A 98 20.09 -36.06 2.57
CA GLU A 98 20.87 -36.37 1.36
C GLU A 98 21.46 -35.11 0.68
N LEU A 99 20.99 -33.88 1.04
CA LEU A 99 21.49 -32.63 0.45
C LEU A 99 22.05 -31.63 1.46
N GLY A 100 22.06 -31.95 2.75
CA GLY A 100 22.64 -31.08 3.79
C GLY A 100 21.92 -29.72 3.98
N GLU A 101 20.67 -29.61 3.59
CA GLU A 101 19.95 -28.33 3.54
C GLU A 101 18.66 -28.36 4.38
N GLU A 102 18.39 -27.29 5.12
CA GLU A 102 17.15 -27.11 5.86
C GLU A 102 16.18 -26.21 5.09
N ALA A 103 14.95 -26.66 4.90
CA ALA A 103 13.87 -25.86 4.32
C ALA A 103 12.80 -25.54 5.35
N GLN A 104 12.37 -24.29 5.42
CA GLN A 104 11.25 -23.84 6.24
C GLN A 104 10.02 -23.57 5.39
N VAL A 105 8.89 -24.17 5.76
CA VAL A 105 7.60 -23.87 5.17
C VAL A 105 6.92 -22.80 6.02
N VAL A 106 6.63 -21.65 5.42
CA VAL A 106 5.94 -20.55 6.09
C VAL A 106 4.56 -20.39 5.45
N ILE A 107 3.51 -20.58 6.24
CA ILE A 107 2.12 -20.34 5.80
C ILE A 107 1.69 -18.99 6.33
N ARG A 108 1.37 -18.06 5.44
CA ARG A 108 0.77 -16.76 5.78
C ARG A 108 -0.51 -16.59 4.97
N SER A 109 -1.63 -16.37 5.65
CA SER A 109 -2.91 -15.94 5.08
C SER A 109 -3.23 -16.53 3.68
N ASN A 110 -3.44 -17.82 3.55
CA ASN A 110 -3.75 -18.54 2.31
C ASN A 110 -2.59 -18.75 1.31
N GLU A 111 -1.35 -18.45 1.69
CA GLU A 111 -0.17 -18.71 0.85
C GLU A 111 0.85 -19.58 1.62
N VAL A 112 1.40 -20.58 0.92
CA VAL A 112 2.45 -21.45 1.44
C VAL A 112 3.76 -21.08 0.78
N TRP A 113 4.77 -20.71 1.57
CA TRP A 113 6.12 -20.35 1.11
C TRP A 113 7.11 -21.40 1.56
N LEU A 114 7.89 -21.95 0.64
CA LEU A 114 9.05 -22.78 0.95
C LEU A 114 10.31 -21.90 0.88
N VAL A 115 10.96 -21.69 2.02
CA VAL A 115 12.21 -20.93 2.11
C VAL A 115 13.35 -21.90 2.32
N HIS A 116 14.23 -21.98 1.35
CA HIS A 116 15.44 -22.83 1.36
C HIS A 116 16.60 -22.04 1.96
N ARG A 117 17.30 -22.58 2.97
CA ARG A 117 18.56 -22.04 3.48
C ARG A 117 19.69 -23.00 3.15
N PRO A 118 20.69 -22.60 2.36
CA PRO A 118 21.87 -23.43 2.15
C PRO A 118 22.68 -23.56 3.45
N HIS A 119 23.05 -24.77 3.79
CA HIS A 119 23.99 -25.08 4.89
C HIS A 119 25.42 -24.77 4.45
N THR A 120 26.08 -23.78 5.05
CA THR A 120 27.50 -23.61 4.94
C THR A 120 28.17 -24.59 5.88
N SER A 121 28.75 -25.68 5.32
CA SER A 121 29.67 -26.58 6.03
C SER A 121 30.93 -25.81 6.42
N ARG A 122 31.28 -25.81 7.71
CA ARG A 122 32.57 -25.35 8.20
C ARG A 122 33.64 -26.37 7.81
N PRO A 123 34.75 -25.95 7.23
CA PRO A 123 36.02 -26.71 7.30
C PRO A 123 36.73 -26.34 8.59
N SER A 124 37.35 -27.37 9.20
CA SER A 124 38.19 -27.29 10.39
C SER A 124 39.56 -26.62 10.13
N ASP A 125 39.95 -25.81 11.11
CA ASP A 125 41.31 -25.48 11.54
C ASP A 125 42.43 -25.15 10.55
N ALA A 126 42.70 -23.82 10.42
CA ALA A 126 44.06 -23.25 10.43
C ALA A 126 44.00 -21.71 10.60
N PRO A 127 44.94 -21.08 11.35
CA PRO A 127 44.87 -19.66 11.64
C PRO A 127 45.58 -18.85 10.57
N LEU A 128 44.88 -17.90 9.94
CA LEU A 128 45.53 -16.84 9.14
C LEU A 128 44.79 -15.51 9.34
N ALA A 129 45.60 -14.60 9.79
CA ALA A 129 45.56 -13.12 9.70
C ALA A 129 44.24 -12.39 9.44
N SER A 130 43.92 -11.51 10.40
CA SER A 130 42.96 -10.44 10.39
C SER A 130 43.00 -9.57 9.13
N SER A 131 41.94 -9.62 8.35
CA SER A 131 41.47 -8.50 7.55
C SER A 131 39.97 -8.29 7.90
N SER A 132 39.68 -7.11 8.43
CA SER A 132 38.34 -6.66 8.85
C SER A 132 37.44 -6.59 7.64
N CYS A 133 36.64 -7.64 7.39
CA CYS A 133 35.44 -7.51 6.58
C CYS A 133 34.35 -6.93 7.47
N ALA A 134 33.77 -5.82 7.03
CA ALA A 134 32.61 -5.21 7.67
C ALA A 134 31.51 -6.29 7.79
N GLU A 135 31.09 -6.56 9.02
CA GLU A 135 29.91 -7.36 9.31
C GLU A 135 28.70 -6.71 8.62
N ASP A 136 28.02 -7.45 7.73
CA ASP A 136 26.71 -7.07 7.21
C ASP A 136 25.73 -7.01 8.39
N THR A 137 25.66 -5.84 9.00
CA THR A 137 24.65 -5.53 10.01
C THR A 137 23.28 -5.59 9.33
N PRO A 138 22.31 -6.37 9.81
CA PRO A 138 20.98 -6.35 9.24
C PRO A 138 20.46 -4.90 9.29
N PRO A 139 19.69 -4.44 8.26
CA PRO A 139 19.20 -3.08 8.23
C PRO A 139 18.50 -2.78 9.55
N MET A 140 19.03 -1.81 10.31
CA MET A 140 18.49 -1.41 11.59
C MET A 140 17.05 -0.94 11.36
N SER A 141 16.08 -1.65 11.93
CA SER A 141 14.71 -1.14 11.94
C SER A 141 14.70 0.17 12.71
N LEU A 142 14.23 1.25 12.08
CA LEU A 142 14.17 2.55 12.70
C LEU A 142 13.22 2.48 13.90
N SER A 143 13.76 2.45 15.14
CA SER A 143 12.95 2.52 16.35
C SER A 143 12.26 3.88 16.44
N LEU A 144 11.09 3.94 17.10
CA LEU A 144 10.43 5.22 17.36
C LEU A 144 11.32 6.13 18.21
N PRO A 145 11.26 7.47 18.02
CA PRO A 145 12.05 8.40 18.83
C PRO A 145 11.64 8.30 20.30
N THR A 146 12.64 8.26 21.18
CA THR A 146 12.44 8.20 22.65
C THR A 146 12.24 9.57 23.27
N ALA A 147 12.61 10.63 22.58
CA ALA A 147 12.41 12.02 22.97
C ALA A 147 12.11 12.86 21.72
N THR A 148 11.32 13.92 21.88
CA THR A 148 10.75 14.73 20.79
C THR A 148 11.27 16.17 20.75
N ASP A 149 12.28 16.50 21.56
CA ASP A 149 12.98 17.77 21.38
C ASP A 149 13.76 17.80 20.05
N SER A 150 14.07 19.00 19.54
CA SER A 150 14.70 19.17 18.23
C SER A 150 16.05 18.45 18.10
N ARG A 151 16.82 18.33 19.18
CA ARG A 151 18.13 17.66 19.17
C ARG A 151 17.98 16.15 19.07
N ALA A 152 17.06 15.60 19.85
CA ALA A 152 16.74 14.17 19.83
C ALA A 152 16.16 13.74 18.48
N LEU A 153 15.20 14.50 17.95
CA LEU A 153 14.62 14.24 16.63
C LEU A 153 15.65 14.37 15.51
N ALA A 154 16.52 15.37 15.55
CA ALA A 154 17.62 15.51 14.59
C ALA A 154 18.60 14.31 14.67
N GLY A 155 18.87 13.82 15.88
CA GLY A 155 19.65 12.59 16.11
C GLY A 155 18.97 11.37 15.51
N TRP A 156 17.70 11.21 15.79
CA TRP A 156 16.88 10.11 15.28
C TRP A 156 16.78 10.12 13.74
N LEU A 157 16.51 11.28 13.14
CA LEU A 157 16.42 11.43 11.67
C LEU A 157 17.76 11.20 10.95
N ARG A 158 18.92 11.36 11.61
CA ARG A 158 20.21 10.95 11.03
C ARG A 158 20.35 9.45 10.84
N ASN A 159 19.59 8.66 11.62
CA ASN A 159 19.59 7.19 11.49
C ASN A 159 18.56 6.67 10.46
N VAL A 160 17.76 7.56 9.85
CA VAL A 160 16.91 7.20 8.71
C VAL A 160 17.81 6.80 7.55
N THR A 161 17.56 5.63 6.99
CA THR A 161 18.35 5.08 5.88
C THR A 161 18.44 6.07 4.71
N PRO A 162 19.64 6.46 4.27
CA PRO A 162 19.82 7.30 3.10
C PRO A 162 19.20 6.67 1.85
N VAL A 163 18.75 7.50 0.93
CA VAL A 163 18.12 7.06 -0.32
C VAL A 163 19.15 6.94 -1.43
N ASP A 164 19.33 5.74 -1.96
CA ASP A 164 20.03 5.56 -3.22
C ASP A 164 19.20 6.14 -4.37
N ARG A 165 19.54 7.37 -4.76
CA ARG A 165 18.84 8.09 -5.82
C ARG A 165 18.85 7.35 -7.14
N VAL A 166 19.99 6.76 -7.52
CA VAL A 166 20.15 6.05 -8.80
C VAL A 166 19.30 4.80 -8.78
N GLY A 167 19.38 4.01 -7.72
CA GLY A 167 18.58 2.80 -7.57
C GLY A 167 17.07 3.05 -7.55
N VAL A 168 16.62 4.17 -6.95
CA VAL A 168 15.20 4.59 -6.99
C VAL A 168 14.76 4.91 -8.42
N GLU A 169 15.54 5.70 -9.16
CA GLU A 169 15.23 6.09 -10.54
C GLU A 169 15.21 4.88 -11.48
N GLU A 170 16.20 4.00 -11.38
CA GLU A 170 16.30 2.77 -12.18
C GLU A 170 15.14 1.82 -11.88
N ARG A 171 14.81 1.62 -10.60
CA ARG A 171 13.69 0.77 -10.19
C ARG A 171 12.36 1.29 -10.72
N VAL A 172 12.12 2.59 -10.62
CA VAL A 172 10.92 3.22 -11.19
C VAL A 172 10.90 3.09 -12.70
N ALA A 173 12.01 3.32 -13.39
CA ALA A 173 12.11 3.16 -14.84
C ALA A 173 11.75 1.73 -15.26
N ALA A 174 12.26 0.71 -14.55
CA ALA A 174 11.90 -0.68 -14.80
C ALA A 174 10.41 -0.98 -14.55
N LEU A 175 9.83 -0.46 -13.46
CA LEU A 175 8.43 -0.67 -13.13
C LEU A 175 7.48 0.01 -14.13
N LYS A 176 7.84 1.18 -14.68
CA LYS A 176 7.08 1.89 -15.72
C LYS A 176 6.93 1.11 -17.01
N THR A 177 7.81 0.15 -17.30
CA THR A 177 7.72 -0.69 -18.50
C THR A 177 6.65 -1.79 -18.39
N ARG A 178 6.14 -2.04 -17.18
CA ARG A 178 5.11 -3.06 -16.96
C ARG A 178 3.83 -2.73 -17.72
N SER A 179 3.34 -3.70 -18.47
CA SER A 179 2.10 -3.58 -19.27
C SER A 179 0.99 -4.42 -18.63
N ILE A 180 -0.11 -3.76 -18.29
CA ILE A 180 -1.32 -4.40 -17.76
C ILE A 180 -2.39 -4.38 -18.84
N LYS A 181 -2.99 -5.55 -19.16
CA LYS A 181 -3.91 -5.72 -20.28
C LYS A 181 -5.18 -6.49 -19.89
N LYS A 182 -6.20 -6.43 -20.72
CA LYS A 182 -7.45 -7.20 -20.62
C LYS A 182 -8.15 -6.99 -19.26
N SER A 183 -8.65 -8.07 -18.66
CA SER A 183 -9.39 -8.03 -17.39
C SER A 183 -8.63 -7.38 -16.26
N THR A 184 -7.31 -7.58 -16.19
CA THR A 184 -6.46 -6.93 -15.18
C THR A 184 -6.41 -5.41 -15.38
N LYS A 185 -6.44 -4.91 -16.64
CA LYS A 185 -6.53 -3.46 -16.90
C LYS A 185 -7.87 -2.91 -16.41
N VAL A 186 -8.99 -3.57 -16.74
CA VAL A 186 -10.33 -3.17 -16.30
C VAL A 186 -10.41 -3.15 -14.76
N TRP A 187 -9.89 -4.18 -14.11
CA TRP A 187 -9.80 -4.22 -12.65
C TRP A 187 -8.98 -3.05 -12.08
N ALA A 188 -7.81 -2.77 -12.65
CA ALA A 188 -6.95 -1.68 -12.20
C ALA A 188 -7.60 -0.29 -12.40
N LEU A 189 -8.35 -0.08 -13.49
CA LEU A 189 -9.11 1.14 -13.74
C LEU A 189 -10.20 1.33 -12.68
N ARG A 190 -11.00 0.29 -12.40
CA ARG A 190 -12.04 0.34 -11.36
C ARG A 190 -11.44 0.56 -9.97
N LEU A 191 -10.32 -0.09 -9.67
CA LEU A 191 -9.60 0.12 -8.42
C LEU A 191 -9.09 1.56 -8.31
N ALA A 192 -8.50 2.13 -9.37
CA ALA A 192 -8.04 3.52 -9.36
C ALA A 192 -9.20 4.50 -9.11
N ILE A 193 -10.39 4.26 -9.71
CA ILE A 193 -11.60 5.06 -9.45
C ILE A 193 -11.97 4.99 -7.95
N SER A 194 -12.07 3.78 -7.40
CA SER A 194 -12.41 3.60 -5.98
C SER A 194 -11.40 4.21 -5.01
N MET A 195 -10.17 4.50 -5.47
CA MET A 195 -9.10 5.13 -4.69
C MET A 195 -8.99 6.64 -4.94
N CYS A 196 -9.82 7.24 -5.78
CA CYS A 196 -9.78 8.69 -6.00
C CYS A 196 -10.30 9.46 -4.78
N ASP A 197 -9.55 10.48 -4.37
CA ASP A 197 -10.07 11.62 -3.60
C ASP A 197 -10.38 12.71 -4.62
N LEU A 198 -11.65 12.80 -5.03
CA LEU A 198 -12.10 13.79 -6.01
C LEU A 198 -12.03 15.18 -5.40
N THR A 199 -11.16 16.04 -5.94
CA THR A 199 -10.70 17.22 -5.24
C THR A 199 -11.04 18.50 -5.97
N THR A 200 -11.62 19.49 -5.27
CA THR A 200 -11.69 20.88 -5.70
C THR A 200 -11.22 21.80 -4.58
N LEU A 201 -10.26 22.66 -4.89
CA LEU A 201 -9.60 23.55 -3.92
C LEU A 201 -9.29 24.91 -4.59
N GLU A 202 -10.35 25.49 -5.16
CA GLU A 202 -10.28 26.79 -5.81
C GLU A 202 -11.03 27.86 -5.00
N GLY A 203 -10.48 29.04 -4.90
CA GLY A 203 -11.13 30.14 -4.18
C GLY A 203 -12.50 30.55 -4.75
N LYS A 204 -12.85 30.08 -5.93
CA LYS A 204 -14.15 30.26 -6.58
C LYS A 204 -15.15 29.11 -6.36
N ASP A 205 -14.79 28.09 -5.57
CA ASP A 205 -15.70 26.98 -5.33
C ASP A 205 -16.97 27.43 -4.63
N THR A 206 -18.08 26.89 -5.07
CA THR A 206 -19.40 27.25 -4.56
C THR A 206 -20.13 26.02 -4.00
N PRO A 207 -21.15 26.21 -3.13
CA PRO A 207 -22.01 25.09 -2.70
C PRO A 207 -22.62 24.31 -3.85
N GLY A 208 -22.95 24.97 -4.97
CA GLY A 208 -23.48 24.33 -6.18
C GLY A 208 -22.48 23.41 -6.82
N LYS A 209 -21.22 23.86 -6.94
CA LYS A 209 -20.12 23.01 -7.46
C LYS A 209 -19.86 21.81 -6.56
N ILE A 210 -19.90 21.98 -5.24
CA ILE A 210 -19.73 20.87 -4.30
C ILE A 210 -20.84 19.82 -4.45
N ARG A 211 -22.11 20.24 -4.59
CA ARG A 211 -23.22 19.29 -4.82
C ARG A 211 -23.07 18.53 -6.15
N GLN A 212 -22.65 19.22 -7.21
CA GLN A 212 -22.36 18.57 -8.50
C GLN A 212 -21.23 17.55 -8.36
N LEU A 213 -20.14 17.95 -7.71
CA LEU A 213 -18.97 17.08 -7.51
C LEU A 213 -19.33 15.88 -6.59
N ALA A 214 -20.18 16.07 -5.59
CA ALA A 214 -20.69 15.00 -4.72
C ALA A 214 -21.53 13.98 -5.52
N ALA A 215 -22.40 14.42 -6.41
CA ALA A 215 -23.17 13.54 -7.28
C ALA A 215 -22.24 12.70 -8.17
N LYS A 216 -21.21 13.31 -8.74
CA LYS A 216 -20.17 12.62 -9.53
C LYS A 216 -19.33 11.66 -8.67
N ALA A 217 -18.96 12.05 -7.47
CA ALA A 217 -18.21 11.21 -6.54
C ALA A 217 -18.97 9.95 -6.15
N ALA A 218 -20.26 10.08 -5.85
CA ALA A 218 -21.13 8.97 -5.47
C ALA A 218 -21.43 8.02 -6.65
N ARG A 219 -21.56 8.57 -7.85
CA ARG A 219 -21.91 7.83 -9.06
C ARG A 219 -21.15 8.35 -10.28
N PRO A 220 -19.85 7.99 -10.42
CA PRO A 220 -19.00 8.54 -11.46
C PRO A 220 -19.48 8.27 -12.89
N HIS A 221 -20.17 7.16 -13.09
CA HIS A 221 -20.71 6.74 -14.37
C HIS A 221 -22.22 6.45 -14.26
N PRO A 222 -23.11 7.39 -14.62
CA PRO A 222 -24.56 7.21 -14.45
C PRO A 222 -25.14 6.00 -15.20
N GLY A 223 -24.56 5.65 -16.36
CA GLY A 223 -25.01 4.56 -17.25
C GLY A 223 -24.47 3.18 -16.85
N ASN A 224 -23.49 3.08 -15.93
CA ASN A 224 -22.83 1.82 -15.59
C ASN A 224 -22.70 1.65 -14.07
N SER A 225 -23.56 0.82 -13.48
CA SER A 225 -23.58 0.55 -12.03
C SER A 225 -22.38 -0.26 -11.53
N ASP A 226 -21.60 -0.89 -12.44
CA ASP A 226 -20.40 -1.64 -12.07
C ASP A 226 -19.18 -0.74 -11.81
N VAL A 227 -19.28 0.56 -12.13
CA VAL A 227 -18.26 1.55 -11.81
C VAL A 227 -18.42 1.97 -10.37
N PRO A 228 -17.39 1.77 -9.53
CA PRO A 228 -17.49 2.12 -8.10
C PRO A 228 -17.54 3.62 -7.88
N SER A 229 -18.07 4.04 -6.72
CA SER A 229 -17.89 5.39 -6.22
C SER A 229 -16.42 5.69 -5.97
N VAL A 230 -16.06 6.97 -5.87
CA VAL A 230 -14.73 7.37 -5.41
C VAL A 230 -14.60 7.19 -3.89
N ALA A 231 -13.36 7.25 -3.36
CA ALA A 231 -13.10 7.11 -1.94
C ALA A 231 -13.59 8.31 -1.12
N ALA A 232 -13.29 9.52 -1.60
CA ALA A 232 -13.63 10.75 -0.90
C ALA A 232 -13.86 11.93 -1.86
N LEU A 233 -14.60 12.92 -1.38
CA LEU A 233 -14.61 14.27 -1.93
C LEU A 233 -13.75 15.15 -1.02
N CYS A 234 -12.80 15.89 -1.62
CA CYS A 234 -11.89 16.76 -0.89
C CYS A 234 -12.17 18.24 -1.23
N CYS A 235 -12.43 19.07 -0.20
CA CYS A 235 -12.79 20.48 -0.35
C CYS A 235 -12.20 21.36 0.76
N TYR A 236 -12.47 22.66 0.72
CA TYR A 236 -12.19 23.58 1.81
C TYR A 236 -13.12 23.36 3.03
N PRO A 237 -12.67 23.72 4.26
CA PRO A 237 -13.40 23.44 5.50
C PRO A 237 -14.82 24.01 5.55
N ASP A 238 -15.03 25.20 5.01
CA ASP A 238 -16.33 25.89 4.99
C ASP A 238 -17.39 25.24 4.11
N LEU A 239 -16.95 24.34 3.20
CA LEU A 239 -17.82 23.58 2.29
C LEU A 239 -18.10 22.15 2.75
N VAL A 240 -17.50 21.71 3.87
CA VAL A 240 -17.63 20.34 4.39
C VAL A 240 -19.07 19.96 4.69
N SER A 241 -19.85 20.84 5.33
CA SER A 241 -21.25 20.57 5.65
C SER A 241 -22.10 20.34 4.41
N VAL A 242 -21.87 21.12 3.35
CA VAL A 242 -22.52 20.96 2.04
C VAL A 242 -22.15 19.62 1.40
N ALA A 243 -20.88 19.25 1.44
CA ALA A 243 -20.39 17.97 0.92
C ALA A 243 -21.01 16.80 1.69
N LYS A 244 -21.04 16.89 3.03
CA LYS A 244 -21.59 15.84 3.90
C LYS A 244 -23.06 15.60 3.68
N GLU A 245 -23.85 16.69 3.54
CA GLU A 245 -25.26 16.63 3.19
C GLU A 245 -25.47 15.96 1.83
N ALA A 246 -24.72 16.39 0.80
CA ALA A 246 -24.87 15.91 -0.57
C ALA A 246 -24.41 14.44 -0.75
N LEU A 247 -23.52 13.95 0.10
CA LEU A 247 -23.00 12.57 0.08
C LEU A 247 -23.71 11.63 1.06
N ALA A 248 -24.77 12.09 1.73
CA ALA A 248 -25.48 11.26 2.69
C ALA A 248 -25.94 9.93 2.08
N GLY A 249 -25.61 8.80 2.74
CA GLY A 249 -25.97 7.46 2.29
C GLY A 249 -25.10 6.88 1.13
N SER A 250 -24.15 7.64 0.57
CA SER A 250 -23.30 7.17 -0.54
C SER A 250 -22.11 6.31 -0.13
N GLY A 251 -21.67 6.39 1.14
CA GLY A 251 -20.44 5.77 1.62
C GLY A 251 -19.15 6.52 1.24
N VAL A 252 -19.24 7.57 0.41
CA VAL A 252 -18.10 8.43 0.05
C VAL A 252 -17.72 9.30 1.23
N LYS A 253 -16.44 9.34 1.59
CA LYS A 253 -15.92 10.15 2.70
C LYS A 253 -15.82 11.63 2.31
N VAL A 254 -15.85 12.52 3.29
CA VAL A 254 -15.54 13.94 3.10
C VAL A 254 -14.17 14.24 3.72
N ALA A 255 -13.23 14.66 2.89
CA ALA A 255 -11.93 15.13 3.30
C ALA A 255 -11.87 16.65 3.26
N ALA A 256 -11.30 17.28 4.28
CA ALA A 256 -11.05 18.72 4.30
C ALA A 256 -9.56 19.03 4.35
N VAL A 257 -9.10 20.00 3.56
CA VAL A 257 -7.77 20.57 3.77
C VAL A 257 -7.79 21.45 5.03
N ALA A 258 -6.67 21.52 5.74
CA ALA A 258 -6.55 22.36 6.94
C ALA A 258 -5.11 22.84 7.15
N THR A 259 -4.88 23.55 8.27
CA THR A 259 -3.58 24.06 8.72
C THR A 259 -3.00 25.13 7.80
N ALA A 260 -3.85 26.08 7.42
CA ALA A 260 -3.51 27.17 6.49
C ALA A 260 -3.05 26.65 5.11
N PHE A 261 -3.83 25.70 4.55
CA PHE A 261 -3.58 25.21 3.20
C PHE A 261 -3.60 26.34 2.16
N PRO A 262 -2.65 26.39 1.18
CA PRO A 262 -1.63 25.38 0.90
C PRO A 262 -0.28 25.66 1.59
N SER A 263 -0.12 26.75 2.33
CA SER A 263 1.19 27.18 2.84
C SER A 263 1.69 26.38 4.05
N GLY A 264 0.79 25.89 4.89
CA GLY A 264 1.13 25.25 6.16
C GLY A 264 1.65 26.24 7.22
N ARG A 265 1.56 27.57 6.99
CA ARG A 265 2.12 28.61 7.84
C ARG A 265 1.05 29.44 8.52
N SER A 266 0.86 29.16 9.81
CA SER A 266 -0.02 29.92 10.70
C SER A 266 0.34 29.61 12.14
N TRP A 267 -0.27 30.28 13.10
CA TRP A 267 -0.18 29.93 14.51
C TRP A 267 -0.88 28.60 14.79
N ILE A 268 -0.34 27.84 15.73
CA ILE A 268 -0.82 26.48 16.03
C ILE A 268 -2.27 26.48 16.53
N ASP A 269 -2.67 27.46 17.33
CA ASP A 269 -4.03 27.60 17.82
C ASP A 269 -5.04 27.77 16.71
N LEU A 270 -4.72 28.53 15.65
CA LEU A 270 -5.54 28.68 14.46
C LEU A 270 -5.61 27.38 13.64
N LYS A 271 -4.50 26.67 13.49
CA LYS A 271 -4.48 25.37 12.81
C LYS A 271 -5.38 24.34 13.52
N ILE A 272 -5.30 24.31 14.85
CA ILE A 272 -6.16 23.45 15.71
C ILE A 272 -7.63 23.85 15.58
N ALA A 273 -7.92 25.15 15.65
CA ALA A 273 -9.30 25.66 15.51
C ALA A 273 -9.90 25.31 14.14
N GLU A 274 -9.15 25.52 13.04
CA GLU A 274 -9.56 25.16 11.69
C GLU A 274 -9.88 23.66 11.57
N THR A 275 -8.98 22.81 12.11
CA THR A 275 -9.18 21.37 12.12
C THR A 275 -10.44 20.95 12.87
N LYS A 276 -10.64 21.50 14.09
CA LYS A 276 -11.84 21.23 14.89
C LYS A 276 -13.12 21.69 14.21
N HIS A 277 -13.10 22.84 13.53
CA HIS A 277 -14.25 23.31 12.75
C HIS A 277 -14.59 22.38 11.60
N ALA A 278 -13.58 21.91 10.84
CA ALA A 278 -13.77 20.97 9.75
C ALA A 278 -14.36 19.64 10.24
N VAL A 279 -13.84 19.10 11.36
CA VAL A 279 -14.36 17.87 11.96
C VAL A 279 -15.78 18.06 12.48
N ALA A 280 -16.06 19.17 13.17
CA ALA A 280 -17.43 19.51 13.65
C ALA A 280 -18.42 19.68 12.50
N ALA A 281 -17.99 20.16 11.33
CA ALA A 281 -18.78 20.24 10.12
C ALA A 281 -19.04 18.87 9.46
N GLY A 282 -18.38 17.81 9.92
CA GLY A 282 -18.58 16.43 9.48
C GLY A 282 -17.47 15.86 8.59
N ALA A 283 -16.27 16.46 8.56
CA ALA A 283 -15.14 15.88 7.85
C ALA A 283 -14.77 14.51 8.44
N ASP A 284 -14.65 13.51 7.58
CA ASP A 284 -14.19 12.17 7.95
C ASP A 284 -12.65 12.08 7.93
N GLU A 285 -12.01 13.00 7.19
CA GLU A 285 -10.55 13.02 6.97
C GLU A 285 -10.05 14.47 6.89
N ILE A 286 -8.86 14.71 7.44
CA ILE A 286 -8.19 16.02 7.43
C ILE A 286 -6.87 15.91 6.69
N ASP A 287 -6.66 16.73 5.67
CA ASP A 287 -5.41 16.84 4.92
C ASP A 287 -4.64 18.07 5.42
N MET A 288 -3.76 17.90 6.43
CA MET A 288 -2.91 18.98 6.95
C MET A 288 -1.67 19.22 6.10
N VAL A 289 -1.11 20.42 6.16
CA VAL A 289 0.18 20.76 5.53
C VAL A 289 1.20 21.05 6.61
N ILE A 290 2.39 20.45 6.52
CA ILE A 290 3.50 20.74 7.45
C ILE A 290 4.06 22.15 7.25
N ASP A 291 4.66 22.73 8.30
CA ASP A 291 5.52 23.91 8.16
C ASP A 291 6.86 23.49 7.53
N ARG A 292 6.94 23.57 6.19
CA ARG A 292 8.12 23.19 5.41
C ARG A 292 9.33 24.03 5.78
N GLY A 293 9.11 25.33 6.07
CA GLY A 293 10.18 26.22 6.46
C GLY A 293 10.82 25.80 7.79
N ALA A 294 10.01 25.38 8.76
CA ALA A 294 10.51 24.81 10.02
C ALA A 294 11.27 23.50 9.78
N PHE A 295 10.73 22.60 8.97
CA PHE A 295 11.38 21.32 8.63
C PHE A 295 12.76 21.54 8.00
N LEU A 296 12.85 22.38 6.97
CA LEU A 296 14.09 22.69 6.24
C LEU A 296 15.14 23.43 7.11
N ALA A 297 14.67 24.17 8.10
CA ALA A 297 15.54 24.83 9.08
C ALA A 297 15.99 23.91 10.25
N GLY A 298 15.60 22.61 10.23
CA GLY A 298 15.92 21.68 11.32
C GLY A 298 15.03 21.81 12.55
N GLY A 299 13.97 22.60 12.49
CA GLY A 299 12.97 22.76 13.56
C GLY A 299 12.01 21.57 13.66
N TYR A 300 12.55 20.35 13.74
CA TYR A 300 11.78 19.10 13.68
C TYR A 300 10.79 18.95 14.82
N ALA A 301 11.11 19.45 16.04
CA ALA A 301 10.18 19.45 17.15
C ALA A 301 8.90 20.22 16.85
N LYS A 302 9.04 21.41 16.26
CA LYS A 302 7.87 22.22 15.86
C LYS A 302 6.97 21.44 14.90
N VAL A 303 7.55 20.79 13.86
CA VAL A 303 6.78 20.01 12.89
C VAL A 303 6.12 18.79 13.56
N TRP A 304 6.84 18.12 14.44
CA TRP A 304 6.33 17.01 15.23
C TRP A 304 5.14 17.44 16.10
N ASP A 305 5.32 18.48 16.91
CA ASP A 305 4.30 18.97 17.84
C ASP A 305 3.04 19.43 17.10
N GLU A 306 3.20 20.09 15.93
CA GLU A 306 2.08 20.48 15.09
C GLU A 306 1.30 19.27 14.56
N ILE A 307 1.99 18.20 14.09
CA ILE A 307 1.32 16.99 13.62
C ILE A 307 0.57 16.30 14.77
N VAL A 308 1.20 16.16 15.94
CA VAL A 308 0.57 15.56 17.13
C VAL A 308 -0.66 16.37 17.54
N ALA A 309 -0.54 17.68 17.67
CA ALA A 309 -1.65 18.55 18.07
C ALA A 309 -2.82 18.52 17.08
N VAL A 310 -2.53 18.48 15.79
CA VAL A 310 -3.57 18.38 14.75
C VAL A 310 -4.18 16.97 14.75
N LYS A 311 -3.39 15.91 14.96
CA LYS A 311 -3.91 14.54 15.11
C LYS A 311 -4.89 14.42 16.28
N ASP A 312 -4.55 15.00 17.41
CA ASP A 312 -5.44 15.07 18.57
C ASP A 312 -6.73 15.85 18.26
N ALA A 313 -6.61 16.96 17.52
CA ALA A 313 -7.75 17.77 17.11
C ALA A 313 -8.68 17.06 16.11
N CYS A 314 -8.17 16.08 15.34
CA CYS A 314 -8.96 15.26 14.41
C CYS A 314 -9.95 14.35 15.13
N GLY A 315 -9.69 13.96 16.39
CA GLY A 315 -10.52 12.98 17.08
C GLY A 315 -10.67 11.68 16.25
N PRO A 316 -11.90 11.31 15.83
CA PRO A 316 -12.12 10.09 15.05
C PRO A 316 -11.74 10.23 13.55
N ALA A 317 -11.51 11.45 13.06
CA ALA A 317 -11.17 11.67 11.66
C ALA A 317 -9.73 11.23 11.37
N HIS A 318 -9.49 10.72 10.17
CA HIS A 318 -8.15 10.34 9.73
C HIS A 318 -7.32 11.58 9.40
N LEU A 319 -6.07 11.58 9.82
CA LEU A 319 -5.10 12.62 9.48
C LEU A 319 -4.21 12.20 8.30
N LYS A 320 -4.24 12.98 7.21
CA LYS A 320 -3.28 12.87 6.12
C LYS A 320 -2.32 14.05 6.16
N VAL A 321 -1.02 13.77 6.22
CA VAL A 321 0.02 14.80 6.36
C VAL A 321 0.66 15.08 5.00
N ILE A 322 0.43 16.29 4.48
CA ILE A 322 1.03 16.79 3.23
C ILE A 322 2.44 17.24 3.52
N LEU A 323 3.41 16.61 2.86
CA LEU A 323 4.84 16.92 3.00
C LEU A 323 5.31 18.03 2.07
N GLU A 324 4.59 18.26 0.95
CA GLU A 324 4.96 19.15 -0.17
C GLU A 324 6.35 18.80 -0.72
N THR A 325 6.45 17.57 -1.18
CA THR A 325 7.72 16.92 -1.54
C THR A 325 8.53 17.66 -2.61
N GLY A 326 7.86 18.43 -3.45
CA GLY A 326 8.53 19.26 -4.46
C GLY A 326 9.41 20.38 -3.89
N GLU A 327 9.20 20.79 -2.64
CA GLU A 327 9.97 21.82 -1.95
C GLU A 327 11.02 21.27 -0.97
N LEU A 328 11.08 19.94 -0.77
CA LEU A 328 12.03 19.34 0.18
C LEU A 328 13.45 19.17 -0.38
N GLY A 329 13.65 19.34 -1.68
CA GLY A 329 14.96 19.42 -2.33
C GLY A 329 15.64 18.08 -2.62
N SER A 330 15.47 17.03 -1.81
CA SER A 330 16.09 15.73 -2.04
C SER A 330 15.22 14.56 -1.60
N TYR A 331 15.51 13.35 -2.12
CA TYR A 331 14.82 12.12 -1.68
C TYR A 331 15.13 11.80 -0.21
N ASP A 332 16.30 12.15 0.31
CA ASP A 332 16.62 12.00 1.73
C ASP A 332 15.70 12.85 2.61
N GLU A 333 15.44 14.12 2.22
CA GLU A 333 14.53 14.96 2.98
C GLU A 333 13.07 14.49 2.86
N VAL A 334 12.65 13.97 1.70
CA VAL A 334 11.34 13.30 1.55
C VAL A 334 11.25 12.09 2.48
N ARG A 335 12.30 11.27 2.56
CA ARG A 335 12.37 10.10 3.43
C ARG A 335 12.28 10.50 4.91
N ARG A 336 13.06 11.52 5.33
CA ARG A 336 13.05 12.04 6.71
C ARG A 336 11.71 12.66 7.09
N ALA A 337 11.11 13.46 6.21
CA ALA A 337 9.80 14.04 6.43
C ALA A 337 8.70 12.97 6.53
N SER A 338 8.78 11.92 5.70
CA SER A 338 7.89 10.76 5.77
C SER A 338 8.01 10.04 7.12
N ALA A 339 9.24 9.71 7.54
CA ALA A 339 9.50 9.04 8.82
C ALA A 339 8.99 9.88 10.00
N LEU A 340 9.25 11.20 10.00
CA LEU A 340 8.79 12.12 11.04
C LEU A 340 7.27 12.16 11.11
N ALA A 341 6.59 12.34 9.98
CA ALA A 341 5.13 12.43 9.94
C ALA A 341 4.46 11.12 10.39
N ILE A 342 4.98 9.99 9.93
CA ILE A 342 4.50 8.66 10.33
C ILE A 342 4.67 8.48 11.85
N ALA A 343 5.85 8.75 12.39
CA ALA A 343 6.14 8.57 13.82
C ALA A 343 5.33 9.53 14.70
N ALA A 344 5.04 10.75 14.23
CA ALA A 344 4.20 11.73 14.92
C ALA A 344 2.69 11.40 14.88
N GLY A 345 2.27 10.31 14.21
CA GLY A 345 0.89 9.82 14.30
C GLY A 345 0.04 9.98 13.04
N ALA A 346 0.60 10.35 11.89
CA ALA A 346 -0.12 10.41 10.63
C ALA A 346 -0.80 9.08 10.29
N ASP A 347 -2.07 9.07 9.86
CA ASP A 347 -2.74 7.89 9.32
C ASP A 347 -2.39 7.70 7.85
N PHE A 348 -2.12 8.80 7.13
CA PHE A 348 -1.62 8.84 5.77
C PHE A 348 -0.50 9.86 5.64
N ILE A 349 0.46 9.60 4.76
CA ILE A 349 1.36 10.63 4.24
C ILE A 349 0.96 10.97 2.81
N LYS A 350 0.98 12.25 2.47
CA LYS A 350 0.55 12.79 1.18
C LYS A 350 1.70 13.58 0.55
N THR A 351 1.90 13.42 -0.76
CA THR A 351 3.02 14.10 -1.44
C THR A 351 2.88 15.61 -1.42
N SER A 352 1.75 16.14 -1.88
CA SER A 352 1.69 17.55 -2.29
C SER A 352 0.31 18.17 -2.10
N THR A 353 0.29 19.49 -2.03
CA THR A 353 -0.96 20.27 -2.08
C THR A 353 -1.60 20.27 -3.47
N GLY A 354 -0.81 20.08 -4.52
CA GLY A 354 -1.19 20.27 -5.91
C GLY A 354 -1.11 21.71 -6.38
N LYS A 355 -0.66 22.65 -5.51
CA LYS A 355 -0.50 24.07 -5.84
C LYS A 355 0.96 24.43 -6.17
N VAL A 356 1.89 23.53 -5.92
CA VAL A 356 3.34 23.68 -6.19
C VAL A 356 3.82 22.60 -7.15
N THR A 357 4.75 22.92 -8.02
CA THR A 357 5.41 22.00 -8.96
C THR A 357 6.90 21.86 -8.62
N PRO A 358 7.49 20.64 -8.71
CA PRO A 358 6.82 19.37 -9.05
C PRO A 358 5.92 18.87 -7.91
N ALA A 359 4.80 18.21 -8.26
CA ALA A 359 3.89 17.59 -7.31
C ALA A 359 4.23 16.08 -7.16
N ALA A 360 3.25 15.16 -7.25
CA ALA A 360 3.52 13.74 -7.16
C ALA A 360 4.39 13.23 -8.32
N THR A 361 5.42 12.44 -8.01
CA THR A 361 6.20 11.67 -8.98
C THR A 361 6.35 10.23 -8.53
N LEU A 362 6.56 9.31 -9.46
CA LEU A 362 6.75 7.90 -9.12
C LEU A 362 7.99 7.66 -8.23
N PRO A 363 9.17 8.29 -8.47
CA PRO A 363 10.32 8.15 -7.57
C PRO A 363 10.02 8.61 -6.14
N VAL A 364 9.43 9.78 -5.97
CA VAL A 364 9.02 10.29 -4.65
C VAL A 364 8.03 9.34 -3.98
N THR A 365 7.04 8.83 -4.74
CA THR A 365 6.08 7.86 -4.22
C THR A 365 6.77 6.57 -3.75
N LEU A 366 7.74 6.05 -4.52
CA LEU A 366 8.51 4.89 -4.11
C LEU A 366 9.24 5.12 -2.79
N VAL A 367 9.93 6.26 -2.63
CA VAL A 367 10.62 6.64 -1.39
C VAL A 367 9.67 6.70 -0.20
N MET A 368 8.48 7.27 -0.38
CA MET A 368 7.44 7.36 0.67
C MET A 368 6.85 5.99 1.02
N LEU A 369 6.60 5.13 0.03
CA LEU A 369 6.13 3.75 0.26
C LEU A 369 7.17 2.91 1.00
N GLU A 370 8.46 3.13 0.74
CA GLU A 370 9.53 2.46 1.47
C GLU A 370 9.59 2.93 2.93
N ALA A 371 9.34 4.20 3.22
CA ALA A 371 9.20 4.69 4.60
C ALA A 371 8.03 4.01 5.34
N ILE A 372 6.89 3.86 4.66
CA ILE A 372 5.73 3.13 5.19
C ILE A 372 6.09 1.66 5.46
N ARG A 373 6.79 1.00 4.54
CA ARG A 373 7.23 -0.39 4.68
C ARG A 373 8.14 -0.60 5.88
N GLU A 374 9.13 0.28 6.06
CA GLU A 374 10.04 0.23 7.22
C GLU A 374 9.28 0.38 8.53
N HIS A 375 8.39 1.38 8.60
CA HIS A 375 7.57 1.60 9.78
C HIS A 375 6.67 0.39 10.09
N TRP A 376 5.99 -0.14 9.07
CA TRP A 376 5.14 -1.33 9.22
C TRP A 376 5.94 -2.55 9.68
N ASN A 377 7.12 -2.79 9.12
CA ASN A 377 7.99 -3.88 9.53
C ASN A 377 8.47 -3.74 10.98
N ALA A 378 8.71 -2.50 11.43
CA ALA A 378 9.19 -2.22 12.78
C ALA A 378 8.08 -2.27 13.85
N THR A 379 6.86 -1.84 13.50
CA THR A 379 5.80 -1.58 14.49
C THR A 379 4.52 -2.38 14.29
N GLY A 380 4.30 -2.94 13.10
CA GLY A 380 3.03 -3.53 12.69
C GLY A 380 1.92 -2.50 12.38
N ARG A 381 2.16 -1.19 12.59
CA ARG A 381 1.16 -0.15 12.33
C ARG A 381 1.06 0.14 10.83
N VAL A 382 -0.15 0.09 10.32
CA VAL A 382 -0.47 0.42 8.92
C VAL A 382 -0.62 1.93 8.76
N VAL A 383 0.06 2.47 7.75
CA VAL A 383 -0.06 3.88 7.34
C VAL A 383 -0.37 3.91 5.85
N GLY A 384 -1.28 4.79 5.44
CA GLY A 384 -1.66 4.95 4.04
C GLY A 384 -0.78 5.94 3.30
N MET A 385 -0.92 5.97 1.97
CA MET A 385 -0.21 6.87 1.07
C MET A 385 -1.16 7.55 0.09
N LYS A 386 -0.98 8.87 -0.12
CA LYS A 386 -1.76 9.65 -1.09
C LYS A 386 -0.83 10.45 -2.00
N PRO A 387 -0.46 9.95 -3.20
CA PRO A 387 0.11 10.81 -4.24
C PRO A 387 -0.95 11.80 -4.72
N ALA A 388 -0.58 13.06 -4.82
CA ALA A 388 -1.49 14.14 -5.16
C ALA A 388 -0.82 15.18 -6.06
N GLY A 389 -1.59 15.68 -7.03
CA GLY A 389 -1.16 16.68 -8.01
C GLY A 389 -0.37 16.08 -9.18
N GLY A 390 -0.74 16.48 -10.40
CA GLY A 390 -0.05 16.10 -11.63
C GLY A 390 -0.44 14.76 -12.24
N ILE A 391 -1.19 13.91 -11.55
CA ILE A 391 -1.66 12.61 -12.06
C ILE A 391 -2.96 12.85 -12.83
N ARG A 392 -2.94 12.70 -14.16
CA ARG A 392 -4.06 13.08 -15.03
C ARG A 392 -4.58 11.95 -15.88
N THR A 393 -3.80 10.89 -16.10
CA THR A 393 -4.15 9.82 -17.02
C THR A 393 -4.25 8.47 -16.33
N ALA A 394 -5.12 7.61 -16.84
CA ALA A 394 -5.27 6.24 -16.40
C ALA A 394 -3.95 5.45 -16.51
N LYS A 395 -3.14 5.74 -17.54
CA LYS A 395 -1.81 5.14 -17.69
C LYS A 395 -0.90 5.48 -16.51
N GLU A 396 -0.88 6.75 -16.10
CA GLU A 396 -0.11 7.17 -14.91
C GLU A 396 -0.65 6.51 -13.66
N ALA A 397 -1.97 6.52 -13.43
CA ALA A 397 -2.57 5.87 -12.26
C ALA A 397 -2.20 4.38 -12.18
N ILE A 398 -2.23 3.64 -13.29
CA ILE A 398 -1.80 2.24 -13.35
C ILE A 398 -0.32 2.11 -12.98
N GLN A 399 0.55 3.02 -13.40
CA GLN A 399 1.97 3.00 -13.01
C GLN A 399 2.15 3.19 -11.50
N TYR A 400 1.38 4.07 -10.87
CA TYR A 400 1.37 4.21 -9.41
C TYR A 400 0.88 2.94 -8.71
N LEU A 401 -0.16 2.28 -9.23
CA LEU A 401 -0.63 1.00 -8.70
C LEU A 401 0.41 -0.11 -8.82
N VAL A 402 1.18 -0.12 -9.92
CA VAL A 402 2.31 -1.06 -10.07
C VAL A 402 3.38 -0.80 -9.01
N VAL A 403 3.79 0.46 -8.82
CA VAL A 403 4.78 0.83 -7.80
C VAL A 403 4.28 0.47 -6.40
N LEU A 404 3.02 0.72 -6.09
CA LEU A 404 2.38 0.35 -4.83
C LEU A 404 2.43 -1.17 -4.61
N HIS A 405 1.95 -1.94 -5.58
CA HIS A 405 1.90 -3.40 -5.49
C HIS A 405 3.29 -4.02 -5.31
N GLU A 406 4.26 -3.57 -6.08
CA GLU A 406 5.64 -4.09 -6.03
C GLU A 406 6.41 -3.67 -4.75
N THR A 407 5.93 -2.62 -4.06
CA THR A 407 6.61 -2.13 -2.85
C THR A 407 5.95 -2.62 -1.56
N LEU A 408 4.62 -2.56 -1.46
CA LEU A 408 3.85 -2.88 -0.25
C LEU A 408 2.96 -4.12 -0.40
N GLY A 409 2.80 -4.62 -1.62
CA GLY A 409 1.99 -5.80 -1.91
C GLY A 409 0.47 -5.52 -1.97
N PRO A 410 -0.33 -6.60 -2.17
CA PRO A 410 -1.76 -6.50 -2.43
C PRO A 410 -2.55 -5.94 -1.24
N ALA A 411 -2.03 -6.04 -0.03
CA ALA A 411 -2.71 -5.55 1.16
C ALA A 411 -2.92 -4.03 1.15
N TRP A 412 -2.07 -3.27 0.43
CA TRP A 412 -2.22 -1.82 0.27
C TRP A 412 -3.08 -1.41 -0.93
N MET A 413 -3.52 -2.36 -1.75
CA MET A 413 -4.36 -2.11 -2.92
C MET A 413 -5.84 -1.89 -2.54
N THR A 414 -6.08 -0.97 -1.61
CA THR A 414 -7.42 -0.61 -1.11
C THR A 414 -7.54 0.89 -0.88
N PRO A 415 -8.76 1.48 -0.98
CA PRO A 415 -8.97 2.90 -0.71
C PRO A 415 -8.67 3.31 0.74
N ASP A 416 -8.62 2.38 1.68
CA ASP A 416 -8.28 2.68 3.08
C ASP A 416 -6.77 2.83 3.31
N ARG A 417 -5.94 2.47 2.32
CA ARG A 417 -4.47 2.48 2.44
C ARG A 417 -3.76 3.23 1.31
N PHE A 418 -4.46 3.49 0.20
CA PHE A 418 -3.90 4.25 -0.91
C PHE A 418 -4.97 5.10 -1.58
N ARG A 419 -4.64 6.35 -1.89
CA ARG A 419 -5.53 7.31 -2.55
C ARG A 419 -4.83 8.06 -3.66
N PHE A 420 -5.56 8.45 -4.68
CA PHE A 420 -5.15 9.42 -5.68
C PHE A 420 -5.78 10.78 -5.36
N GLY A 421 -4.98 11.79 -5.03
CA GLY A 421 -5.47 13.16 -4.96
C GLY A 421 -5.57 13.74 -6.37
N ALA A 422 -6.77 13.77 -6.93
CA ALA A 422 -6.98 14.07 -8.33
C ALA A 422 -8.29 14.82 -8.58
N SER A 423 -8.32 15.56 -9.70
CA SER A 423 -9.53 16.12 -10.29
C SER A 423 -9.78 15.45 -11.66
N SER A 424 -9.05 15.84 -12.69
CA SER A 424 -9.25 15.37 -14.07
C SER A 424 -8.96 13.88 -14.32
N LEU A 425 -8.23 13.21 -13.44
CA LEU A 425 -7.92 11.78 -13.56
C LEU A 425 -9.17 10.91 -13.67
N LEU A 426 -10.24 11.25 -12.92
CA LEU A 426 -11.46 10.45 -12.90
C LEU A 426 -12.07 10.34 -14.30
N ASN A 427 -12.14 11.43 -15.05
CA ASN A 427 -12.67 11.41 -16.42
C ASN A 427 -11.85 10.52 -17.36
N ASP A 428 -10.52 10.59 -17.30
CA ASP A 428 -9.68 9.71 -18.14
C ASP A 428 -9.84 8.24 -17.77
N LEU A 429 -10.00 7.91 -16.47
CA LEU A 429 -10.29 6.54 -16.02
C LEU A 429 -11.64 6.03 -16.60
N LEU A 430 -12.68 6.87 -16.58
CA LEU A 430 -14.01 6.55 -17.14
C LEU A 430 -13.93 6.36 -18.64
N MET A 431 -13.30 7.27 -19.38
CA MET A 431 -13.08 7.16 -20.83
C MET A 431 -12.31 5.86 -21.20
N GLN A 432 -11.31 5.48 -20.41
CA GLN A 432 -10.59 4.23 -20.63
C GLN A 432 -11.45 2.99 -20.35
N LEU A 433 -12.35 3.04 -19.35
CA LEU A 433 -13.31 1.95 -19.12
C LEU A 433 -14.28 1.79 -20.29
N GLU A 434 -14.83 2.90 -20.80
CA GLU A 434 -15.70 2.88 -21.99
C GLU A 434 -14.97 2.30 -23.20
N LYS A 435 -13.72 2.70 -23.42
CA LYS A 435 -12.89 2.13 -24.48
C LYS A 435 -12.70 0.61 -24.34
N GLU A 436 -12.45 0.11 -23.13
CA GLU A 436 -12.31 -1.34 -22.92
C GLU A 436 -13.64 -2.09 -23.11
N ALA A 437 -14.78 -1.46 -22.87
CA ALA A 437 -16.09 -2.05 -23.01
C ALA A 437 -16.60 -2.03 -24.47
N THR A 438 -16.40 -0.90 -25.18
CA THR A 438 -17.02 -0.63 -26.49
C THR A 438 -16.03 -0.74 -27.65
N GLY A 439 -14.71 -0.66 -27.38
CA GLY A 439 -13.66 -0.55 -28.40
C GLY A 439 -13.45 0.88 -28.95
N ALA A 440 -14.32 1.83 -28.62
CA ALA A 440 -14.26 3.23 -29.06
C ALA A 440 -13.95 4.17 -27.88
N TYR A 441 -13.28 5.29 -28.14
CA TYR A 441 -13.10 6.34 -27.13
C TYR A 441 -14.43 7.09 -26.96
N ALA A 442 -14.81 7.33 -25.70
CA ALA A 442 -15.86 8.26 -25.36
C ALA A 442 -15.40 9.71 -25.62
N ASP A 443 -16.37 10.61 -25.86
CA ASP A 443 -16.08 12.03 -25.92
C ASP A 443 -15.76 12.57 -24.51
N PRO A 444 -14.73 13.43 -24.34
CA PRO A 444 -14.49 14.09 -23.06
C PRO A 444 -15.72 14.82 -22.49
N ASP A 445 -16.60 15.31 -23.36
CA ASP A 445 -17.83 16.02 -22.98
C ASP A 445 -18.95 15.08 -22.49
N ASP A 446 -18.79 13.74 -22.63
CA ASP A 446 -19.72 12.75 -22.06
C ASP A 446 -19.65 12.72 -20.54
N PHE A 447 -18.60 13.28 -19.93
CA PHE A 447 -18.40 13.34 -18.49
C PHE A 447 -18.32 14.78 -18.00
N THR A 448 -19.01 15.06 -16.90
CA THR A 448 -18.98 16.41 -16.30
C THR A 448 -17.55 16.84 -15.96
N LEU A 449 -17.24 18.10 -16.26
CA LEU A 449 -15.97 18.71 -15.83
C LEU A 449 -15.96 18.92 -14.32
N ASP A 450 -14.77 18.84 -13.72
CA ASP A 450 -14.56 19.06 -12.28
C ASP A 450 -14.51 20.54 -11.91
#